data_3702260fa53d24eb928b1c1d3989c467
#
_entry.id   3702260fa53d24eb928b1c1d3989c467
#
_cell.length_a   1.000
_cell.length_b   1.000
_cell.length_c   1.000
_cell.angle_alpha   90.00
_cell.angle_beta   90.00
_cell.angle_gamma   90.00
#
_symmetry.space_group_name_H-M   'P 1'
#
loop_
_entity.id
_entity.type
_entity.pdbx_description
1 polymer ?
#
loop_
_entity_poly.entity_id
_entity_poly.type
_entity_poly.pdbx_seq_one_letter_code
_entity_poly.pdbx_strand_id
1 'polypeptide(L)'
;MKKFASKAVAVVMALVMVMGLASFAFAASDTIKVGVLAPLTGAVAQYGNAVNNGVMMYFEELNANGGINGKQVELIVYDEEGDPVKAVTGYNYLMDQGVVAIVGDVTTGPTKAVVAESQADLTPMITASATAEDVTCQLNEDGSVAMVYENMFRSCFIDPFQGSKMAAFAKEQMGAGTAAILYNTGSDYSVGLTKAFEATAAEQGLEVVAVESYADGAVDFQSQLTNIAAKAPDVLFVPDYYSVIALVAQQAQSAGVKATMLGADGWDSVLGVVTDAALLEGAYYCSGYSTEDTREEVQTFVANFKARYDTDPDMFAAQGYDAAMIMAAAIEKAEASGAKAGSDEYRQAIIDALKATDMDCVTGHVTFNEYNNPEKTAAIINITGGAAKYWGNY
;
A
#
# COMPACT_ATOMS: atom_id res chain seq x y z
N MET A 1 -32.39 -4.16 70.40
CA MET A 1 -31.70 -3.34 69.38
C MET A 1 -30.60 -4.10 68.57
N LYS A 2 -29.90 -5.08 69.14
CA LYS A 2 -28.83 -5.82 68.39
C LYS A 2 -29.29 -6.76 67.30
N LYS A 3 -30.53 -7.25 67.30
CA LYS A 3 -31.06 -8.16 66.23
C LYS A 3 -31.62 -7.45 65.01
N PHE A 4 -31.88 -6.13 65.08
CA PHE A 4 -32.33 -5.35 63.92
C PHE A 4 -31.17 -4.87 63.05
N ALA A 5 -30.01 -4.56 63.69
CA ALA A 5 -28.83 -4.13 62.98
C ALA A 5 -28.18 -5.25 62.09
N SER A 6 -28.29 -6.53 62.55
CA SER A 6 -27.69 -7.64 61.77
C SER A 6 -28.48 -8.00 60.51
N LYS A 7 -29.81 -7.77 60.49
CA LYS A 7 -30.66 -7.98 59.32
C LYS A 7 -30.51 -6.88 58.26
N ALA A 8 -30.30 -5.64 58.71
CA ALA A 8 -30.05 -4.52 57.80
C ALA A 8 -28.69 -4.62 57.11
N VAL A 9 -27.65 -5.09 57.81
CA VAL A 9 -26.32 -5.31 57.25
C VAL A 9 -26.34 -6.48 56.26
N ALA A 10 -27.09 -7.58 56.52
CA ALA A 10 -27.19 -8.71 55.61
C ALA A 10 -27.98 -8.36 54.30
N VAL A 11 -28.99 -7.48 54.41
CA VAL A 11 -29.72 -6.99 53.21
C VAL A 11 -28.92 -6.03 52.38
N VAL A 12 -28.10 -5.16 52.97
CA VAL A 12 -27.18 -4.25 52.26
C VAL A 12 -26.06 -5.05 51.61
N MET A 13 -25.49 -6.07 52.24
CA MET A 13 -24.48 -6.92 51.62
C MET A 13 -25.08 -7.78 50.50
N ALA A 14 -26.31 -8.24 50.58
CA ALA A 14 -26.97 -8.96 49.51
C ALA A 14 -27.32 -8.03 48.32
N LEU A 15 -27.68 -6.77 48.56
CA LEU A 15 -27.87 -5.78 47.48
C LEU A 15 -26.55 -5.36 46.81
N VAL A 16 -25.47 -5.25 47.57
CA VAL A 16 -24.13 -4.95 47.00
C VAL A 16 -23.57 -6.17 46.23
N MET A 17 -23.85 -7.40 46.64
CA MET A 17 -23.51 -8.58 45.85
C MET A 17 -24.37 -8.75 44.61
N VAL A 18 -25.62 -8.32 44.57
CA VAL A 18 -26.47 -8.33 43.39
C VAL A 18 -26.11 -7.21 42.43
N MET A 19 -25.64 -6.06 42.90
CA MET A 19 -25.09 -5.00 42.06
C MET A 19 -23.63 -5.28 41.61
N GLY A 20 -22.89 -6.14 42.32
CA GLY A 20 -21.54 -6.57 41.91
C GLY A 20 -21.55 -7.78 40.98
N LEU A 21 -22.70 -8.42 40.76
CA LEU A 21 -22.94 -9.52 39.82
C LEU A 21 -23.75 -9.08 38.58
N ALA A 22 -23.92 -7.77 38.34
CA ALA A 22 -23.95 -7.28 36.98
C ALA A 22 -22.53 -7.51 36.40
N SER A 23 -22.10 -8.78 36.43
CA SER A 23 -21.10 -9.30 35.53
C SER A 23 -21.48 -8.75 34.17
N PHE A 24 -20.66 -7.89 33.61
CA PHE A 24 -20.55 -7.80 32.19
C PHE A 24 -20.37 -9.23 31.69
N ALA A 25 -21.47 -9.95 31.45
CA ALA A 25 -21.47 -10.93 30.42
C ALA A 25 -21.12 -10.09 29.16
N PHE A 26 -19.85 -9.89 28.90
CA PHE A 26 -19.39 -9.83 27.55
C PHE A 26 -19.89 -11.16 26.98
N ALA A 27 -21.09 -11.16 26.39
CA ALA A 27 -21.38 -12.09 25.34
C ALA A 27 -20.10 -12.05 24.53
N ALA A 28 -19.50 -13.19 24.22
CA ALA A 28 -18.44 -13.26 23.24
C ALA A 28 -18.99 -12.48 22.06
N SER A 29 -18.59 -11.21 21.94
CA SER A 29 -19.02 -10.39 20.84
C SER A 29 -18.38 -11.08 19.66
N ASP A 30 -19.21 -11.52 18.69
CA ASP A 30 -18.69 -12.09 17.45
C ASP A 30 -17.69 -11.08 16.92
N THR A 31 -16.39 -11.38 17.04
CA THR A 31 -15.33 -10.54 16.50
C THR A 31 -15.35 -10.66 14.98
N ILE A 32 -15.18 -9.55 14.30
CA ILE A 32 -14.98 -9.53 12.84
C ILE A 32 -13.50 -9.75 12.58
N LYS A 33 -13.16 -10.83 11.89
CA LYS A 33 -11.76 -11.14 11.57
C LYS A 33 -11.40 -10.58 10.20
N VAL A 34 -10.35 -9.77 10.15
CA VAL A 34 -9.78 -9.21 8.91
C VAL A 34 -8.34 -9.69 8.77
N GLY A 35 -8.01 -10.24 7.60
CA GLY A 35 -6.66 -10.67 7.28
C GLY A 35 -5.78 -9.51 6.85
N VAL A 36 -4.50 -9.58 7.18
CA VAL A 36 -3.45 -8.69 6.64
C VAL A 36 -2.35 -9.55 6.05
N LEU A 37 -2.08 -9.37 4.76
CA LEU A 37 -0.92 -9.95 4.07
C LEU A 37 0.10 -8.85 3.81
N ALA A 38 1.32 -9.05 4.28
CA ALA A 38 2.37 -8.05 4.09
C ALA A 38 3.77 -8.67 4.27
N PRO A 39 4.79 -8.22 3.53
CA PRO A 39 6.19 -8.62 3.74
C PRO A 39 6.76 -7.94 4.98
N LEU A 40 6.62 -8.54 6.15
CA LEU A 40 7.14 -7.96 7.40
C LEU A 40 8.64 -8.23 7.58
N THR A 41 9.16 -9.22 6.87
CA THR A 41 10.59 -9.53 6.75
C THR A 41 11.01 -9.62 5.28
N GLY A 42 12.31 -9.75 4.99
CA GLY A 42 12.81 -9.86 3.61
C GLY A 42 13.18 -8.52 2.97
N ALA A 43 13.35 -8.55 1.63
CA ALA A 43 13.96 -7.45 0.87
C ALA A 43 13.10 -6.17 0.78
N VAL A 44 11.80 -6.28 1.00
CA VAL A 44 10.81 -5.18 0.91
C VAL A 44 10.06 -4.96 2.23
N ALA A 45 10.65 -5.41 3.34
CA ALA A 45 10.03 -5.37 4.67
C ALA A 45 9.65 -3.96 5.14
N GLN A 46 10.33 -2.91 4.66
CA GLN A 46 9.96 -1.53 5.05
C GLN A 46 8.55 -1.19 4.57
N TYR A 47 8.19 -1.56 3.33
CA TYR A 47 6.82 -1.34 2.82
C TYR A 47 5.78 -2.12 3.63
N GLY A 48 6.03 -3.43 3.85
CA GLY A 48 5.09 -4.28 4.58
C GLY A 48 4.86 -3.82 6.01
N ASN A 49 5.92 -3.46 6.71
CA ASN A 49 5.81 -2.92 8.07
C ASN A 49 5.06 -1.57 8.09
N ALA A 50 5.31 -0.68 7.12
CA ALA A 50 4.62 0.60 7.02
C ALA A 50 3.12 0.41 6.75
N VAL A 51 2.74 -0.41 5.75
CA VAL A 51 1.34 -0.76 5.47
C VAL A 51 0.68 -1.36 6.70
N ASN A 52 1.31 -2.38 7.32
CA ASN A 52 0.77 -3.04 8.50
C ASN A 52 0.56 -2.06 9.67
N ASN A 53 1.49 -1.13 9.89
CA ASN A 53 1.36 -0.10 10.91
C ASN A 53 0.17 0.83 10.65
N GLY A 54 -0.05 1.25 9.40
CA GLY A 54 -1.22 2.04 9.00
C GLY A 54 -2.52 1.28 9.25
N VAL A 55 -2.60 0.01 8.80
CA VAL A 55 -3.76 -0.87 9.01
C VAL A 55 -4.05 -1.07 10.49
N MET A 56 -3.03 -1.41 11.29
CA MET A 56 -3.18 -1.63 12.73
C MET A 56 -3.67 -0.36 13.42
N MET A 57 -3.09 0.80 13.10
CA MET A 57 -3.47 2.07 13.72
C MET A 57 -4.95 2.35 13.48
N TYR A 58 -5.43 2.24 12.24
CA TYR A 58 -6.83 2.48 11.92
C TYR A 58 -7.79 1.54 12.69
N PHE A 59 -7.55 0.24 12.66
CA PHE A 59 -8.46 -0.71 13.32
C PHE A 59 -8.41 -0.62 14.84
N GLU A 60 -7.30 -0.24 15.44
CA GLU A 60 -7.25 0.02 16.88
C GLU A 60 -8.02 1.29 17.26
N GLU A 61 -7.90 2.38 16.48
CA GLU A 61 -8.70 3.59 16.63
C GLU A 61 -10.20 3.27 16.49
N LEU A 62 -10.57 2.48 15.47
CA LEU A 62 -11.93 2.02 15.25
C LEU A 62 -12.45 1.20 16.45
N ASN A 63 -11.66 0.25 16.93
CA ASN A 63 -12.01 -0.59 18.08
C ASN A 63 -12.16 0.22 19.36
N ALA A 64 -11.28 1.21 19.58
CA ALA A 64 -11.38 2.12 20.74
C ALA A 64 -12.68 2.95 20.70
N ASN A 65 -13.21 3.23 19.51
CA ASN A 65 -14.48 3.92 19.28
C ASN A 65 -15.71 3.00 19.22
N GLY A 66 -15.56 1.72 19.57
CA GLY A 66 -16.69 0.77 19.67
C GLY A 66 -16.75 -0.27 18.56
N GLY A 67 -15.81 -0.27 17.61
CA GLY A 67 -15.72 -1.22 16.50
C GLY A 67 -16.79 -1.01 15.43
N ILE A 68 -17.05 -2.04 14.64
CA ILE A 68 -18.04 -2.04 13.57
C ILE A 68 -19.38 -2.54 14.14
N ASN A 69 -20.37 -1.66 14.20
CA ASN A 69 -21.71 -1.98 14.75
C ASN A 69 -21.65 -2.62 16.15
N GLY A 70 -20.69 -2.18 16.99
CA GLY A 70 -20.49 -2.71 18.35
C GLY A 70 -19.65 -3.98 18.43
N LYS A 71 -19.19 -4.54 17.31
CA LYS A 71 -18.29 -5.69 17.24
C LYS A 71 -16.84 -5.21 17.12
N GLN A 72 -15.94 -5.84 17.84
CA GLN A 72 -14.50 -5.57 17.70
C GLN A 72 -13.95 -6.23 16.43
N VAL A 73 -12.97 -5.60 15.78
CA VAL A 73 -12.22 -6.17 14.66
C VAL A 73 -10.95 -6.81 15.21
N GLU A 74 -10.73 -8.07 14.85
CA GLU A 74 -9.50 -8.84 15.12
C GLU A 74 -8.68 -8.92 13.83
N LEU A 75 -7.45 -8.41 13.87
CA LEU A 75 -6.52 -8.53 12.75
C LEU A 75 -5.71 -9.81 12.86
N ILE A 76 -5.67 -10.58 11.77
CA ILE A 76 -4.81 -11.76 11.62
C ILE A 76 -3.77 -11.43 10.56
N VAL A 77 -2.53 -11.24 11.00
CA VAL A 77 -1.42 -10.80 10.16
C VAL A 77 -0.57 -12.00 9.75
N TYR A 78 -0.19 -12.06 8.48
CA TYR A 78 0.73 -13.08 7.94
C TYR A 78 1.89 -12.41 7.20
N ASP A 79 3.11 -12.80 7.55
CA ASP A 79 4.35 -12.38 6.89
C ASP A 79 4.63 -13.29 5.69
N GLU A 80 4.55 -12.75 4.49
CA GLU A 80 4.79 -13.50 3.24
C GLU A 80 6.20 -13.23 2.65
N GLU A 81 7.00 -12.38 3.29
CA GLU A 81 8.42 -12.11 2.99
C GLU A 81 8.70 -11.56 1.57
N GLY A 82 7.70 -11.05 0.86
CA GLY A 82 7.78 -10.62 -0.56
C GLY A 82 7.77 -11.78 -1.56
N ASP A 83 7.38 -12.98 -1.13
CA ASP A 83 7.38 -14.20 -1.93
C ASP A 83 5.96 -14.59 -2.38
N PRO A 84 5.69 -14.68 -3.70
CA PRO A 84 4.36 -15.04 -4.21
C PRO A 84 3.84 -16.41 -3.73
N VAL A 85 4.71 -17.40 -3.48
CA VAL A 85 4.30 -18.74 -3.01
C VAL A 85 3.91 -18.67 -1.54
N LYS A 86 4.67 -17.90 -0.74
CA LYS A 86 4.33 -17.67 0.67
C LYS A 86 3.06 -16.83 0.81
N ALA A 87 2.83 -15.88 -0.09
CA ALA A 87 1.60 -15.09 -0.12
C ALA A 87 0.35 -15.97 -0.32
N VAL A 88 0.39 -16.93 -1.26
CA VAL A 88 -0.68 -17.92 -1.44
C VAL A 88 -0.84 -18.81 -0.20
N THR A 89 0.27 -19.21 0.43
CA THR A 89 0.21 -19.96 1.70
C THR A 89 -0.45 -19.13 2.80
N GLY A 90 -0.10 -17.84 2.90
CA GLY A 90 -0.69 -16.90 3.83
C GLY A 90 -2.18 -16.67 3.58
N TYR A 91 -2.59 -16.55 2.31
CA TYR A 91 -4.00 -16.47 1.94
C TYR A 91 -4.79 -17.67 2.49
N ASN A 92 -4.35 -18.89 2.18
CA ASN A 92 -5.02 -20.09 2.65
C ASN A 92 -5.05 -20.17 4.20
N TYR A 93 -3.95 -19.78 4.86
CA TYR A 93 -3.94 -19.68 6.33
C TYR A 93 -4.99 -18.69 6.84
N LEU A 94 -5.11 -17.50 6.27
CA LEU A 94 -6.10 -16.50 6.67
C LEU A 94 -7.53 -17.01 6.47
N MET A 95 -7.78 -17.70 5.35
CA MET A 95 -9.10 -18.31 5.09
C MET A 95 -9.44 -19.38 6.13
N ASP A 96 -8.49 -20.21 6.53
CA ASP A 96 -8.65 -21.20 7.61
C ASP A 96 -8.93 -20.55 8.98
N GLN A 97 -8.43 -19.33 9.22
CA GLN A 97 -8.76 -18.54 10.42
C GLN A 97 -10.17 -17.91 10.36
N GLY A 98 -10.84 -17.98 9.21
CA GLY A 98 -12.18 -17.45 9.02
C GLY A 98 -12.24 -15.92 8.90
N VAL A 99 -11.25 -15.31 8.25
CA VAL A 99 -11.30 -13.88 7.91
C VAL A 99 -12.42 -13.62 6.90
N VAL A 100 -13.05 -12.46 6.99
CA VAL A 100 -14.15 -12.06 6.10
C VAL A 100 -13.68 -11.21 4.92
N ALA A 101 -12.50 -10.61 5.03
CA ALA A 101 -11.86 -9.77 4.04
C ALA A 101 -10.36 -9.68 4.31
N ILE A 102 -9.58 -9.25 3.31
CA ILE A 102 -8.12 -9.11 3.42
C ILE A 102 -7.70 -7.70 3.01
N VAL A 103 -6.87 -7.05 3.82
CA VAL A 103 -6.09 -5.87 3.44
C VAL A 103 -4.69 -6.36 3.05
N GLY A 104 -4.36 -6.23 1.79
CA GLY A 104 -3.10 -6.77 1.22
C GLY A 104 -3.33 -7.39 -0.17
N ASP A 105 -2.31 -7.91 -0.85
CA ASP A 105 -0.93 -7.87 -0.40
C ASP A 105 -0.30 -6.48 -0.70
N VAL A 106 1.02 -6.32 -0.51
CA VAL A 106 1.68 -5.00 -0.60
C VAL A 106 2.36 -4.78 -1.94
N THR A 107 3.10 -5.78 -2.43
CA THR A 107 3.84 -5.68 -3.70
C THR A 107 3.15 -6.44 -4.82
N THR A 108 3.40 -6.02 -6.07
CA THR A 108 2.69 -6.54 -7.27
C THR A 108 2.71 -8.05 -7.39
N GLY A 109 3.89 -8.69 -7.32
CA GLY A 109 4.03 -10.14 -7.57
C GLY A 109 3.22 -11.00 -6.59
N PRO A 110 3.42 -10.87 -5.27
CA PRO A 110 2.62 -11.54 -4.25
C PRO A 110 1.12 -11.26 -4.37
N THR A 111 0.73 -9.98 -4.58
CA THR A 111 -0.68 -9.60 -4.75
C THR A 111 -1.34 -10.35 -5.90
N LYS A 112 -0.70 -10.40 -7.08
CA LYS A 112 -1.23 -11.12 -8.25
C LYS A 112 -1.43 -12.60 -7.98
N ALA A 113 -0.48 -13.23 -7.27
CA ALA A 113 -0.60 -14.65 -6.91
C ALA A 113 -1.79 -14.92 -5.98
N VAL A 114 -2.01 -14.06 -4.98
CA VAL A 114 -3.15 -14.15 -4.06
C VAL A 114 -4.47 -13.85 -4.77
N VAL A 115 -4.51 -12.84 -5.64
CA VAL A 115 -5.71 -12.50 -6.43
C VAL A 115 -6.15 -13.68 -7.28
N ALA A 116 -5.20 -14.37 -7.95
CA ALA A 116 -5.51 -15.56 -8.74
C ALA A 116 -6.16 -16.68 -7.90
N GLU A 117 -5.67 -16.90 -6.68
CA GLU A 117 -6.23 -17.88 -5.74
C GLU A 117 -7.63 -17.46 -5.26
N SER A 118 -7.82 -16.18 -4.93
CA SER A 118 -9.07 -15.64 -4.39
C SER A 118 -10.25 -15.66 -5.34
N GLN A 119 -10.02 -15.91 -6.64
CA GLN A 119 -11.10 -16.03 -7.62
C GLN A 119 -12.00 -17.25 -7.38
N ALA A 120 -11.53 -18.24 -6.60
CA ALA A 120 -12.31 -19.44 -6.30
C ALA A 120 -13.49 -19.17 -5.32
N ASP A 121 -13.34 -18.22 -4.42
CA ASP A 121 -14.30 -17.92 -3.36
C ASP A 121 -14.70 -16.43 -3.28
N LEU A 122 -14.13 -15.58 -4.13
CA LEU A 122 -14.38 -14.14 -4.20
C LEU A 122 -14.19 -13.42 -2.86
N THR A 123 -13.17 -13.81 -2.09
CA THR A 123 -12.82 -13.10 -0.86
C THR A 123 -12.52 -11.63 -1.16
N PRO A 124 -13.23 -10.66 -0.51
CA PRO A 124 -13.00 -9.24 -0.74
C PRO A 124 -11.61 -8.83 -0.30
N MET A 125 -10.88 -8.14 -1.19
CA MET A 125 -9.49 -7.73 -0.97
C MET A 125 -9.28 -6.28 -1.39
N ILE A 126 -8.40 -5.59 -0.65
CA ILE A 126 -7.89 -4.28 -1.04
C ILE A 126 -6.38 -4.23 -0.80
N THR A 127 -5.60 -3.98 -1.85
CA THR A 127 -4.17 -3.71 -1.70
C THR A 127 -3.92 -2.24 -1.39
N ALA A 128 -2.95 -1.98 -0.52
CA ALA A 128 -2.51 -0.62 -0.25
C ALA A 128 -1.66 -0.06 -1.41
N SER A 129 -0.83 -0.90 -2.05
CA SER A 129 0.29 -0.41 -2.85
C SER A 129 0.72 -1.29 -4.03
N ALA A 130 0.00 -2.34 -4.37
CA ALA A 130 0.30 -3.11 -5.59
C ALA A 130 -0.24 -2.37 -6.82
N THR A 131 0.66 -1.85 -7.65
CA THR A 131 0.38 -0.84 -8.68
C THR A 131 0.28 -1.37 -10.10
N ALA A 132 0.72 -2.60 -10.41
CA ALA A 132 0.58 -3.15 -11.75
C ALA A 132 -0.89 -3.16 -12.21
N GLU A 133 -1.11 -2.86 -13.47
CA GLU A 133 -2.45 -2.72 -14.04
C GLU A 133 -3.29 -3.99 -13.85
N ASP A 134 -2.67 -5.15 -14.03
CA ASP A 134 -3.30 -6.46 -13.95
C ASP A 134 -3.48 -7.03 -12.54
N VAL A 135 -3.32 -6.21 -11.51
CA VAL A 135 -3.69 -6.55 -10.11
C VAL A 135 -5.21 -6.62 -9.94
N THR A 136 -5.96 -5.73 -10.58
CA THR A 136 -7.43 -5.67 -10.46
C THR A 136 -8.17 -6.23 -11.68
N CYS A 137 -7.44 -6.66 -12.71
CA CYS A 137 -8.02 -7.18 -13.94
C CYS A 137 -7.11 -8.21 -14.62
N GLN A 138 -7.67 -8.98 -15.52
CA GLN A 138 -6.89 -9.76 -16.49
C GLN A 138 -6.72 -8.94 -17.76
N LEU A 139 -5.50 -8.90 -18.30
CA LEU A 139 -5.20 -8.25 -19.57
C LEU A 139 -5.10 -9.27 -20.72
N ASN A 140 -5.51 -8.85 -21.90
CA ASN A 140 -5.22 -9.52 -23.16
C ASN A 140 -3.76 -9.27 -23.59
N GLU A 141 -3.28 -9.98 -24.60
CA GLU A 141 -1.93 -9.79 -25.17
C GLU A 141 -1.71 -8.37 -25.74
N ASP A 142 -2.76 -7.69 -26.15
CA ASP A 142 -2.71 -6.32 -26.68
C ASP A 142 -2.79 -5.24 -25.58
N GLY A 143 -2.86 -5.66 -24.30
CA GLY A 143 -2.96 -4.78 -23.15
C GLY A 143 -4.38 -4.32 -22.82
N SER A 144 -5.40 -4.70 -23.60
CA SER A 144 -6.78 -4.39 -23.26
C SER A 144 -7.29 -5.27 -22.11
N VAL A 145 -8.24 -4.74 -21.33
CA VAL A 145 -8.84 -5.49 -20.21
C VAL A 145 -9.73 -6.61 -20.75
N ALA A 146 -9.42 -7.84 -20.36
CA ALA A 146 -10.23 -9.03 -20.68
C ALA A 146 -11.34 -9.26 -19.65
N MET A 147 -11.03 -9.09 -18.37
CA MET A 147 -11.94 -9.30 -17.26
C MET A 147 -11.49 -8.50 -16.02
N VAL A 148 -12.41 -7.89 -15.30
CA VAL A 148 -12.16 -7.25 -14.01
C VAL A 148 -12.35 -8.28 -12.89
N TYR A 149 -11.45 -8.32 -11.93
CA TYR A 149 -11.59 -9.12 -10.71
C TYR A 149 -12.53 -8.40 -9.75
N GLU A 150 -13.74 -8.96 -9.59
CA GLU A 150 -14.80 -8.28 -8.85
C GLU A 150 -14.48 -8.03 -7.38
N ASN A 151 -13.66 -8.88 -6.79
CA ASN A 151 -13.31 -8.91 -5.37
C ASN A 151 -12.01 -8.16 -5.04
N MET A 152 -11.29 -7.62 -6.04
CA MET A 152 -9.99 -6.98 -5.83
C MET A 152 -10.04 -5.48 -6.10
N PHE A 153 -9.59 -4.70 -5.12
CA PHE A 153 -9.52 -3.23 -5.12
C PHE A 153 -8.11 -2.75 -4.73
N ARG A 154 -7.82 -1.46 -4.94
CA ARG A 154 -6.58 -0.85 -4.47
C ARG A 154 -6.80 0.55 -3.93
N SER A 155 -5.99 1.01 -2.97
CA SER A 155 -6.00 2.40 -2.49
C SER A 155 -4.91 3.27 -3.15
N CYS A 156 -4.01 2.67 -3.94
CA CYS A 156 -2.94 3.33 -4.68
C CYS A 156 -3.33 3.65 -6.13
N PHE A 157 -2.47 4.39 -6.83
CA PHE A 157 -2.52 4.58 -8.28
C PHE A 157 -1.95 3.35 -9.03
N ILE A 158 -1.82 3.43 -10.36
CA ILE A 158 -1.35 2.33 -11.22
C ILE A 158 -0.02 2.67 -11.92
N ASP A 159 0.74 1.65 -12.34
CA ASP A 159 2.02 1.82 -13.04
C ASP A 159 1.92 2.66 -14.32
N PRO A 160 0.90 2.50 -15.19
CA PRO A 160 0.73 3.37 -16.36
C PRO A 160 0.65 4.86 -15.99
N PHE A 161 -0.04 5.19 -14.90
CA PHE A 161 -0.13 6.56 -14.41
C PHE A 161 1.24 7.08 -13.96
N GLN A 162 1.96 6.34 -13.12
CA GLN A 162 3.26 6.76 -12.59
C GLN A 162 4.32 6.90 -13.68
N GLY A 163 4.46 5.88 -14.54
CA GLY A 163 5.44 5.88 -15.62
C GLY A 163 5.22 7.06 -16.57
N SER A 164 3.96 7.32 -16.94
CA SER A 164 3.60 8.47 -17.78
C SER A 164 3.90 9.80 -17.09
N LYS A 165 3.56 9.93 -15.81
CA LYS A 165 3.86 11.15 -15.03
C LYS A 165 5.35 11.43 -14.95
N MET A 166 6.19 10.42 -14.72
CA MET A 166 7.63 10.62 -14.60
C MET A 166 8.29 10.97 -15.93
N ALA A 167 7.83 10.41 -17.06
CA ALA A 167 8.29 10.82 -18.40
C ALA A 167 7.91 12.26 -18.73
N ALA A 168 6.64 12.63 -18.47
CA ALA A 168 6.16 13.98 -18.66
C ALA A 168 6.90 14.99 -17.76
N PHE A 169 7.09 14.66 -16.48
CA PHE A 169 7.84 15.48 -15.53
C PHE A 169 9.28 15.71 -16.00
N ALA A 170 9.98 14.66 -16.45
CA ALA A 170 11.32 14.78 -17.01
C ALA A 170 11.36 15.80 -18.18
N LYS A 171 10.40 15.70 -19.09
CA LYS A 171 10.32 16.57 -20.25
C LYS A 171 9.92 18.00 -19.92
N GLU A 172 8.81 18.17 -19.21
CA GLU A 172 8.15 19.46 -19.03
C GLU A 172 8.73 20.28 -17.89
N GLN A 173 9.07 19.64 -16.78
CA GLN A 173 9.55 20.33 -15.58
C GLN A 173 11.07 20.40 -15.52
N MET A 174 11.76 19.32 -15.92
CA MET A 174 13.22 19.29 -15.91
C MET A 174 13.83 19.76 -17.24
N GLY A 175 13.06 19.83 -18.32
CA GLY A 175 13.56 20.20 -19.65
C GLY A 175 14.50 19.17 -20.27
N ALA A 176 14.40 17.90 -19.84
CA ALA A 176 15.24 16.82 -20.35
C ALA A 176 15.04 16.59 -21.85
N GLY A 177 16.13 16.46 -22.59
CA GLY A 177 16.12 16.06 -24.00
C GLY A 177 16.27 14.56 -24.18
N THR A 178 16.97 13.89 -23.25
CA THR A 178 17.34 12.48 -23.34
C THR A 178 17.08 11.75 -22.04
N ALA A 179 16.65 10.49 -22.12
CA ALA A 179 16.44 9.58 -20.99
C ALA A 179 17.14 8.25 -21.22
N ALA A 180 17.55 7.59 -20.14
CA ALA A 180 17.85 6.16 -20.12
C ALA A 180 16.96 5.47 -19.11
N ILE A 181 16.76 4.17 -19.28
CA ILE A 181 15.99 3.32 -18.39
C ILE A 181 16.85 2.13 -17.97
N LEU A 182 16.78 1.78 -16.68
CA LEU A 182 17.37 0.56 -16.15
C LEU A 182 16.32 -0.19 -15.36
N TYR A 183 15.85 -1.37 -15.83
CA TYR A 183 14.68 -2.03 -15.30
C TYR A 183 14.86 -3.54 -15.05
N ASN A 184 14.02 -4.10 -14.20
CA ASN A 184 13.95 -5.51 -13.85
C ASN A 184 12.98 -6.25 -14.77
N THR A 185 13.48 -7.19 -15.59
CA THR A 185 12.63 -7.98 -16.50
C THR A 185 11.77 -9.04 -15.79
N GLY A 186 12.11 -9.39 -14.55
CA GLY A 186 11.38 -10.37 -13.75
C GLY A 186 10.28 -9.75 -12.87
N SER A 187 10.14 -8.41 -12.89
CA SER A 187 9.16 -7.68 -12.09
C SER A 187 8.08 -7.05 -12.96
N ASP A 188 6.82 -7.49 -12.85
CA ASP A 188 5.69 -6.91 -13.58
C ASP A 188 5.54 -5.41 -13.28
N TYR A 189 5.79 -4.99 -12.03
CA TYR A 189 5.87 -3.59 -11.60
C TYR A 189 6.88 -2.80 -12.44
N SER A 190 8.13 -3.26 -12.49
CA SER A 190 9.21 -2.59 -13.22
C SER A 190 8.95 -2.54 -14.72
N VAL A 191 8.40 -3.62 -15.29
CA VAL A 191 8.03 -3.72 -16.70
C VAL A 191 6.87 -2.78 -17.04
N GLY A 192 5.83 -2.71 -16.21
CA GLY A 192 4.67 -1.85 -16.42
C GLY A 192 5.04 -0.37 -16.44
N LEU A 193 5.82 0.06 -15.46
CA LEU A 193 6.36 1.42 -15.36
C LEU A 193 7.22 1.79 -16.57
N THR A 194 8.12 0.87 -16.98
CA THR A 194 9.01 1.07 -18.14
C THR A 194 8.21 1.30 -19.42
N LYS A 195 7.22 0.46 -19.70
CA LYS A 195 6.36 0.60 -20.89
C LYS A 195 5.64 1.95 -20.92
N ALA A 196 5.08 2.36 -19.81
CA ALA A 196 4.36 3.63 -19.70
C ALA A 196 5.29 4.84 -19.87
N PHE A 197 6.48 4.78 -19.28
CA PHE A 197 7.52 5.81 -19.44
C PHE A 197 7.95 5.93 -20.90
N GLU A 198 8.28 4.81 -21.58
CA GLU A 198 8.69 4.81 -22.99
C GLU A 198 7.62 5.36 -23.92
N ALA A 199 6.35 4.95 -23.72
CA ALA A 199 5.24 5.43 -24.53
C ALA A 199 5.07 6.96 -24.41
N THR A 200 5.03 7.48 -23.18
CA THR A 200 4.88 8.93 -22.95
C THR A 200 6.13 9.71 -23.39
N ALA A 201 7.32 9.16 -23.20
CA ALA A 201 8.56 9.76 -23.68
C ALA A 201 8.53 9.95 -25.20
N ALA A 202 8.08 8.94 -25.94
CA ALA A 202 7.93 9.00 -27.40
C ALA A 202 6.91 10.06 -27.84
N GLU A 203 5.76 10.13 -27.16
CA GLU A 203 4.70 11.14 -27.42
C GLU A 203 5.17 12.57 -27.20
N GLN A 204 5.98 12.79 -26.17
CA GLN A 204 6.44 14.13 -25.77
C GLN A 204 7.79 14.53 -26.39
N GLY A 205 8.41 13.66 -27.18
CA GLY A 205 9.72 13.92 -27.78
C GLY A 205 10.86 13.98 -26.73
N LEU A 206 10.78 13.16 -25.71
CA LEU A 206 11.89 12.80 -24.83
C LEU A 206 12.58 11.59 -25.43
N GLU A 207 13.81 11.73 -25.92
CA GLU A 207 14.54 10.67 -26.59
C GLU A 207 15.05 9.63 -25.58
N VAL A 208 14.60 8.38 -25.66
CA VAL A 208 15.13 7.28 -24.86
C VAL A 208 16.38 6.72 -25.56
N VAL A 209 17.56 7.09 -25.07
CA VAL A 209 18.87 6.79 -25.69
C VAL A 209 19.46 5.44 -25.27
N ALA A 210 18.96 4.85 -24.19
CA ALA A 210 19.32 3.52 -23.71
C ALA A 210 18.18 2.91 -22.89
N VAL A 211 17.92 1.61 -23.13
CA VAL A 211 17.07 0.76 -22.29
C VAL A 211 17.89 -0.46 -21.92
N GLU A 212 18.30 -0.51 -20.67
CA GLU A 212 19.09 -1.60 -20.12
C GLU A 212 18.26 -2.39 -19.11
N SER A 213 18.51 -3.68 -19.04
CA SER A 213 17.73 -4.56 -18.18
C SER A 213 18.58 -5.52 -17.38
N TYR A 214 17.98 -6.05 -16.31
CA TYR A 214 18.58 -7.09 -15.47
C TYR A 214 17.50 -8.10 -15.05
N ALA A 215 17.93 -9.28 -14.61
CA ALA A 215 17.03 -10.29 -14.09
C ALA A 215 16.77 -10.07 -12.60
N ASP A 216 15.65 -10.59 -12.13
CA ASP A 216 15.31 -10.54 -10.71
C ASP A 216 16.44 -11.13 -9.83
N GLY A 217 16.65 -10.51 -8.64
CA GLY A 217 17.74 -10.87 -7.73
C GLY A 217 19.14 -10.42 -8.15
N ALA A 218 19.29 -9.64 -9.23
CA ALA A 218 20.56 -9.06 -9.61
C ALA A 218 21.09 -8.08 -8.56
N VAL A 219 22.40 -8.10 -8.33
CA VAL A 219 23.11 -7.20 -7.39
C VAL A 219 24.27 -6.44 -8.04
N ASP A 220 24.59 -6.74 -9.32
CA ASP A 220 25.64 -6.10 -10.09
C ASP A 220 25.04 -5.51 -11.39
N PHE A 221 25.20 -4.19 -11.54
CA PHE A 221 24.64 -3.40 -12.63
C PHE A 221 25.72 -2.64 -13.42
N GLN A 222 27.01 -2.96 -13.17
CA GLN A 222 28.15 -2.21 -13.75
C GLN A 222 28.15 -2.19 -15.27
N SER A 223 27.79 -3.31 -15.91
CA SER A 223 27.74 -3.39 -17.37
C SER A 223 26.68 -2.45 -17.94
N GLN A 224 25.46 -2.53 -17.44
CA GLN A 224 24.33 -1.70 -17.85
C GLN A 224 24.61 -0.22 -17.60
N LEU A 225 25.10 0.11 -16.41
CA LEU A 225 25.40 1.50 -16.02
C LEU A 225 26.56 2.08 -16.83
N THR A 226 27.56 1.28 -17.23
CA THR A 226 28.61 1.70 -18.15
C THR A 226 28.06 2.04 -19.54
N ASN A 227 27.14 1.23 -20.05
CA ASN A 227 26.45 1.49 -21.33
C ASN A 227 25.62 2.78 -21.26
N ILE A 228 24.87 2.97 -20.16
CA ILE A 228 24.10 4.18 -19.90
C ILE A 228 25.01 5.41 -19.80
N ALA A 229 26.10 5.34 -19.03
CA ALA A 229 27.04 6.44 -18.89
C ALA A 229 27.64 6.89 -20.23
N ALA A 230 27.92 5.93 -21.13
CA ALA A 230 28.43 6.22 -22.48
C ALA A 230 27.43 6.99 -23.36
N LYS A 231 26.12 6.92 -23.08
CA LYS A 231 25.09 7.68 -23.78
C LYS A 231 24.87 9.08 -23.21
N ALA A 232 25.37 9.33 -21.99
CA ALA A 232 25.25 10.60 -21.28
C ALA A 232 23.80 11.16 -21.28
N PRO A 233 22.79 10.40 -20.82
CA PRO A 233 21.41 10.88 -20.78
C PRO A 233 21.25 12.01 -19.74
N ASP A 234 20.23 12.87 -19.93
CA ASP A 234 19.88 13.91 -18.95
C ASP A 234 19.28 13.29 -17.69
N VAL A 235 18.43 12.25 -17.87
CA VAL A 235 17.75 11.53 -16.77
C VAL A 235 17.95 10.02 -16.90
N LEU A 236 17.96 9.34 -15.75
CA LEU A 236 17.97 7.87 -15.64
C LEU A 236 16.75 7.41 -14.84
N PHE A 237 15.78 6.79 -15.49
CA PHE A 237 14.62 6.21 -14.84
C PHE A 237 14.92 4.79 -14.36
N VAL A 238 14.74 4.55 -13.04
CA VAL A 238 15.00 3.25 -12.39
C VAL A 238 13.74 2.81 -11.65
N PRO A 239 12.80 2.15 -12.33
CA PRO A 239 11.54 1.71 -11.74
C PRO A 239 11.71 0.37 -11.01
N ASP A 240 12.20 0.41 -9.78
CA ASP A 240 12.34 -0.76 -8.92
C ASP A 240 12.16 -0.37 -7.44
N TYR A 241 12.34 -1.31 -6.53
CA TYR A 241 12.18 -1.16 -5.10
C TYR A 241 13.43 -0.62 -4.41
N TYR A 242 13.27 0.02 -3.26
CA TYR A 242 14.30 0.76 -2.54
C TYR A 242 15.64 -0.01 -2.36
N SER A 243 15.58 -1.32 -2.13
CA SER A 243 16.78 -2.14 -1.91
C SER A 243 17.67 -2.22 -3.16
N VAL A 244 17.06 -2.34 -4.35
CA VAL A 244 17.73 -2.32 -5.64
C VAL A 244 18.22 -0.91 -5.97
N ILE A 245 17.36 0.11 -5.75
CA ILE A 245 17.70 1.51 -6.01
C ILE A 245 18.98 1.92 -5.27
N ALA A 246 19.13 1.53 -4.00
CA ALA A 246 20.32 1.83 -3.19
C ALA A 246 21.60 1.24 -3.81
N LEU A 247 21.52 0.01 -4.34
CA LEU A 247 22.65 -0.62 -5.05
C LEU A 247 22.95 0.06 -6.39
N VAL A 248 21.91 0.38 -7.16
CA VAL A 248 22.05 1.08 -8.44
C VAL A 248 22.67 2.46 -8.23
N ALA A 249 22.23 3.25 -7.25
CA ALA A 249 22.78 4.56 -6.96
C ALA A 249 24.30 4.52 -6.65
N GLN A 250 24.71 3.56 -5.82
CA GLN A 250 26.14 3.36 -5.50
C GLN A 250 26.96 2.99 -6.75
N GLN A 251 26.43 2.10 -7.60
CA GLN A 251 27.13 1.63 -8.79
C GLN A 251 27.09 2.66 -9.92
N ALA A 252 26.01 3.44 -10.05
CA ALA A 252 25.91 4.52 -11.02
C ALA A 252 27.00 5.59 -10.82
N GLN A 253 27.28 5.96 -9.57
CA GLN A 253 28.40 6.84 -9.24
C GLN A 253 29.74 6.25 -9.72
N SER A 254 29.98 4.98 -9.44
CA SER A 254 31.21 4.26 -9.82
C SER A 254 31.37 4.13 -11.35
N ALA A 255 30.27 3.91 -12.06
CA ALA A 255 30.23 3.85 -13.53
C ALA A 255 30.31 5.23 -14.21
N GLY A 256 30.26 6.31 -13.43
CA GLY A 256 30.37 7.68 -13.95
C GLY A 256 29.06 8.21 -14.58
N VAL A 257 27.91 7.64 -14.27
CA VAL A 257 26.59 8.16 -14.66
C VAL A 257 26.39 9.55 -14.06
N LYS A 258 25.98 10.52 -14.90
CA LYS A 258 25.75 11.92 -14.50
C LYS A 258 24.30 12.33 -14.59
N ALA A 259 23.44 11.43 -15.12
CA ALA A 259 22.03 11.65 -15.24
C ALA A 259 21.36 11.90 -13.89
N THR A 260 20.36 12.79 -13.85
CA THR A 260 19.47 12.88 -12.70
C THR A 260 18.64 11.60 -12.60
N MET A 261 18.66 10.95 -11.45
CA MET A 261 17.90 9.71 -11.25
C MET A 261 16.43 10.03 -11.02
N LEU A 262 15.57 9.22 -11.65
CA LEU A 262 14.12 9.30 -11.53
C LEU A 262 13.57 7.95 -11.08
N GLY A 263 12.51 7.98 -10.27
CA GLY A 263 11.85 6.78 -9.76
C GLY A 263 10.33 6.88 -9.72
N ALA A 264 9.73 5.79 -9.27
CA ALA A 264 8.31 5.66 -8.98
C ALA A 264 8.13 5.46 -7.46
N ASP A 265 6.94 5.08 -7.01
CA ASP A 265 6.60 4.90 -5.60
C ASP A 265 7.51 3.91 -4.84
N GLY A 266 8.05 2.91 -5.53
CA GLY A 266 9.05 2.00 -4.97
C GLY A 266 10.37 2.65 -4.51
N TRP A 267 10.54 3.96 -4.71
CA TRP A 267 11.65 4.72 -4.14
C TRP A 267 11.39 5.19 -2.72
N ASP A 268 10.14 5.14 -2.27
CA ASP A 268 9.86 5.49 -0.88
C ASP A 268 10.69 4.59 0.06
N SER A 269 11.11 5.13 1.19
CA SER A 269 12.01 4.48 2.16
C SER A 269 13.46 4.25 1.69
N VAL A 270 13.87 4.64 0.46
CA VAL A 270 15.25 4.43 -0.05
C VAL A 270 16.32 5.08 0.82
N LEU A 271 16.00 6.23 1.43
CA LEU A 271 16.95 6.93 2.32
C LEU A 271 17.26 6.16 3.61
N GLY A 272 16.39 5.22 4.00
CA GLY A 272 16.63 4.34 5.14
C GLY A 272 17.66 3.23 4.89
N VAL A 273 17.99 2.96 3.62
CA VAL A 273 18.87 1.84 3.23
C VAL A 273 20.09 2.25 2.42
N VAL A 274 20.05 3.39 1.73
CA VAL A 274 21.20 3.89 0.98
C VAL A 274 22.35 4.23 1.94
N THR A 275 23.57 3.83 1.57
CA THR A 275 24.76 4.03 2.43
C THR A 275 25.17 5.49 2.57
N ASP A 276 24.87 6.30 1.58
CA ASP A 276 25.11 7.74 1.55
C ASP A 276 23.98 8.43 0.78
N ALA A 277 23.22 9.24 1.46
CA ALA A 277 22.10 9.98 0.84
C ALA A 277 22.55 10.92 -0.30
N ALA A 278 23.81 11.35 -0.30
CA ALA A 278 24.37 12.17 -1.38
C ALA A 278 24.39 11.45 -2.75
N LEU A 279 24.31 10.12 -2.78
CA LEU A 279 24.20 9.34 -4.03
C LEU A 279 22.87 9.59 -4.77
N LEU A 280 21.86 10.05 -4.06
CA LEU A 280 20.52 10.34 -4.58
C LEU A 280 20.21 11.85 -4.59
N GLU A 281 21.21 12.71 -4.33
CA GLU A 281 21.01 14.16 -4.34
C GLU A 281 20.49 14.64 -5.69
N GLY A 282 19.37 15.39 -5.67
CA GLY A 282 18.69 15.90 -6.86
C GLY A 282 17.79 14.90 -7.57
N ALA A 283 17.65 13.65 -7.08
CA ALA A 283 16.74 12.66 -7.63
C ALA A 283 15.27 13.03 -7.35
N TYR A 284 14.37 12.53 -8.22
CA TYR A 284 12.92 12.71 -8.07
C TYR A 284 12.20 11.37 -8.18
N TYR A 285 11.08 11.25 -7.46
CA TYR A 285 10.20 10.10 -7.61
C TYR A 285 8.73 10.47 -7.41
N CYS A 286 7.85 9.64 -7.96
CA CYS A 286 6.40 9.76 -7.81
C CYS A 286 5.96 9.13 -6.49
N SER A 287 5.07 9.82 -5.77
CA SER A 287 4.46 9.33 -4.53
C SER A 287 2.95 9.63 -4.53
N GLY A 288 2.17 8.84 -3.84
CA GLY A 288 0.73 9.09 -3.62
C GLY A 288 0.44 9.94 -2.38
N TYR A 289 1.46 10.42 -1.67
CA TYR A 289 1.31 11.07 -0.38
C TYR A 289 2.48 11.99 -0.05
N SER A 290 2.21 13.00 0.77
CA SER A 290 3.25 13.84 1.39
C SER A 290 2.84 14.25 2.80
N THR A 291 3.76 14.17 3.76
CA THR A 291 3.57 14.70 5.13
C THR A 291 3.41 16.23 5.16
N GLU A 292 3.79 16.92 4.08
CA GLU A 292 3.66 18.37 3.94
C GLU A 292 2.27 18.80 3.44
N ASP A 293 1.36 17.87 3.13
CA ASP A 293 -0.04 18.17 2.83
C ASP A 293 -0.73 18.79 4.05
N THR A 294 -1.33 19.96 3.86
CA THR A 294 -1.89 20.77 4.96
C THR A 294 -3.33 20.44 5.32
N ARG A 295 -3.95 19.44 4.66
CA ARG A 295 -5.30 18.99 5.00
C ARG A 295 -5.34 18.47 6.43
N GLU A 296 -6.43 18.73 7.15
CA GLU A 296 -6.58 18.39 8.57
C GLU A 296 -6.47 16.88 8.82
N GLU A 297 -7.08 16.07 7.96
CA GLU A 297 -7.02 14.62 8.02
C GLU A 297 -5.59 14.08 7.89
N VAL A 298 -4.77 14.69 7.00
CA VAL A 298 -3.36 14.31 6.83
C VAL A 298 -2.55 14.68 8.07
N GLN A 299 -2.71 15.90 8.56
CA GLN A 299 -1.94 16.36 9.73
C GLN A 299 -2.34 15.61 11.01
N THR A 300 -3.60 15.21 11.13
CA THR A 300 -4.08 14.35 12.23
C THR A 300 -3.46 12.97 12.15
N PHE A 301 -3.47 12.35 10.95
CA PHE A 301 -2.83 11.06 10.72
C PHE A 301 -1.33 11.11 11.05
N VAL A 302 -0.60 12.11 10.54
CA VAL A 302 0.83 12.30 10.82
C VAL A 302 1.10 12.41 12.34
N ALA A 303 0.32 13.23 13.04
CA ALA A 303 0.49 13.40 14.48
C ALA A 303 0.24 12.12 15.27
N ASN A 304 -0.84 11.39 14.94
CA ASN A 304 -1.20 10.13 15.59
C ASN A 304 -0.18 9.03 15.30
N PHE A 305 0.24 8.91 14.04
CA PHE A 305 1.25 7.92 13.63
C PHE A 305 2.58 8.16 14.33
N LYS A 306 3.05 9.41 14.36
CA LYS A 306 4.28 9.79 15.04
C LYS A 306 4.20 9.55 16.55
N ALA A 307 3.09 9.87 17.19
CA ALA A 307 2.88 9.61 18.62
C ALA A 307 2.93 8.12 18.96
N ARG A 308 2.51 7.26 18.01
CA ARG A 308 2.45 5.81 18.22
C ARG A 308 3.76 5.10 17.91
N TYR A 309 4.41 5.46 16.80
CA TYR A 309 5.55 4.72 16.24
C TYR A 309 6.89 5.46 16.35
N ASP A 310 6.90 6.69 16.90
CA ASP A 310 8.09 7.55 17.05
C ASP A 310 8.82 7.85 15.73
N THR A 311 8.08 7.83 14.63
CA THR A 311 8.57 8.15 13.27
C THR A 311 7.48 8.83 12.46
N ASP A 312 7.87 9.61 11.45
CA ASP A 312 6.91 10.16 10.51
C ASP A 312 6.39 9.03 9.59
N PRO A 313 5.09 9.04 9.20
CA PRO A 313 4.56 8.06 8.27
C PRO A 313 5.10 8.29 6.87
N ASP A 314 5.36 7.21 6.14
CA ASP A 314 5.61 7.22 4.72
C ASP A 314 4.31 7.02 3.90
N MET A 315 4.43 6.97 2.58
CA MET A 315 3.31 6.75 1.68
C MET A 315 2.62 5.40 1.95
N PHE A 316 3.39 4.35 2.20
CA PHE A 316 2.85 3.01 2.43
C PHE A 316 2.01 2.93 3.70
N ALA A 317 2.42 3.64 4.76
CA ALA A 317 1.64 3.74 5.99
C ALA A 317 0.31 4.47 5.77
N ALA A 318 0.32 5.58 5.02
CA ALA A 318 -0.88 6.33 4.69
C ALA A 318 -1.85 5.52 3.82
N GLN A 319 -1.34 4.83 2.80
CA GLN A 319 -2.14 3.96 1.93
C GLN A 319 -2.69 2.73 2.66
N GLY A 320 -1.93 2.16 3.61
CA GLY A 320 -2.39 1.08 4.48
C GLY A 320 -3.53 1.52 5.38
N TYR A 321 -3.43 2.71 5.95
CA TYR A 321 -4.50 3.33 6.74
C TYR A 321 -5.77 3.55 5.90
N ASP A 322 -5.63 4.09 4.70
CA ASP A 322 -6.75 4.29 3.76
C ASP A 322 -7.41 2.97 3.35
N ALA A 323 -6.61 1.95 3.01
CA ALA A 323 -7.12 0.63 2.66
C ALA A 323 -7.94 0.00 3.81
N ALA A 324 -7.45 0.15 5.05
CA ALA A 324 -8.16 -0.30 6.24
C ALA A 324 -9.48 0.47 6.46
N MET A 325 -9.46 1.79 6.27
CA MET A 325 -10.62 2.66 6.40
C MET A 325 -11.71 2.30 5.37
N ILE A 326 -11.33 2.11 4.10
CA ILE A 326 -12.23 1.73 3.02
C ILE A 326 -12.84 0.33 3.30
N MET A 327 -12.00 -0.63 3.68
CA MET A 327 -12.46 -1.99 3.99
C MET A 327 -13.40 -2.01 5.20
N ALA A 328 -13.09 -1.27 6.25
CA ALA A 328 -13.95 -1.18 7.43
C ALA A 328 -15.34 -0.60 7.11
N ALA A 329 -15.39 0.46 6.30
CA ALA A 329 -16.65 1.05 5.84
C ALA A 329 -17.48 0.07 4.99
N ALA A 330 -16.82 -0.74 4.18
CA ALA A 330 -17.49 -1.78 3.39
C ALA A 330 -18.04 -2.92 4.28
N ILE A 331 -17.23 -3.37 5.25
CA ILE A 331 -17.69 -4.37 6.23
C ILE A 331 -18.86 -3.84 7.06
N GLU A 332 -18.86 -2.57 7.46
CA GLU A 332 -19.98 -1.96 8.20
C GLU A 332 -21.30 -2.04 7.42
N LYS A 333 -21.26 -1.78 6.11
CA LYS A 333 -22.44 -1.91 5.24
C LYS A 333 -22.89 -3.38 5.11
N ALA A 334 -21.94 -4.32 5.01
CA ALA A 334 -22.25 -5.74 4.95
C ALA A 334 -22.87 -6.24 6.26
N GLU A 335 -22.38 -5.82 7.42
CA GLU A 335 -22.97 -6.11 8.74
C GLU A 335 -24.41 -5.59 8.84
N ALA A 336 -24.66 -4.39 8.30
CA ALA A 336 -26.02 -3.81 8.30
C ALA A 336 -27.01 -4.54 7.36
N SER A 337 -26.53 -5.33 6.39
CA SER A 337 -27.36 -6.12 5.48
C SER A 337 -28.05 -7.30 6.16
N GLY A 338 -27.52 -7.75 7.30
CA GLY A 338 -27.99 -8.95 8.01
C GLY A 338 -27.53 -10.28 7.40
N ALA A 339 -26.67 -10.26 6.39
CA ALA A 339 -26.02 -11.46 5.86
C ALA A 339 -25.11 -12.10 6.91
N LYS A 340 -24.99 -13.43 6.88
CA LYS A 340 -24.15 -14.14 7.85
C LYS A 340 -22.68 -13.94 7.52
N ALA A 341 -21.89 -13.48 8.49
CA ALA A 341 -20.45 -13.30 8.32
C ALA A 341 -19.78 -14.53 7.69
N GLY A 342 -18.98 -14.33 6.67
CA GLY A 342 -18.28 -15.37 5.91
C GLY A 342 -19.13 -16.15 4.90
N SER A 343 -20.44 -15.82 4.71
CA SER A 343 -21.24 -16.37 3.61
C SER A 343 -20.94 -15.64 2.29
N ASP A 344 -21.35 -16.25 1.17
CA ASP A 344 -21.17 -15.65 -0.15
C ASP A 344 -21.97 -14.34 -0.26
N GLU A 345 -23.16 -14.26 0.34
CA GLU A 345 -23.95 -13.03 0.40
C GLU A 345 -23.24 -11.92 1.19
N TYR A 346 -22.50 -12.30 2.24
CA TYR A 346 -21.74 -11.34 3.03
C TYR A 346 -20.51 -10.81 2.25
N ARG A 347 -19.79 -11.70 1.56
CA ARG A 347 -18.66 -11.30 0.67
C ARG A 347 -19.16 -10.38 -0.43
N GLN A 348 -20.27 -10.73 -1.08
CA GLN A 348 -20.88 -9.90 -2.12
C GLN A 348 -21.29 -8.53 -1.58
N ALA A 349 -21.86 -8.46 -0.38
CA ALA A 349 -22.22 -7.19 0.24
C ALA A 349 -21.00 -6.29 0.51
N ILE A 350 -19.84 -6.87 0.90
CA ILE A 350 -18.57 -6.13 1.02
C ILE A 350 -18.13 -5.64 -0.36
N ILE A 351 -18.14 -6.50 -1.38
CA ILE A 351 -17.73 -6.15 -2.75
C ILE A 351 -18.59 -5.01 -3.30
N ASP A 352 -19.90 -5.10 -3.16
CA ASP A 352 -20.84 -4.06 -3.60
C ASP A 352 -20.62 -2.74 -2.86
N ALA A 353 -20.28 -2.81 -1.57
CA ALA A 353 -19.96 -1.65 -0.76
C ALA A 353 -18.62 -1.02 -1.15
N LEU A 354 -17.61 -1.83 -1.50
CA LEU A 354 -16.33 -1.36 -2.03
C LEU A 354 -16.53 -0.65 -3.38
N LYS A 355 -17.28 -1.24 -4.31
CA LYS A 355 -17.63 -0.61 -5.60
C LYS A 355 -18.35 0.74 -5.44
N ALA A 356 -19.09 0.92 -4.36
CA ALA A 356 -19.83 2.14 -4.05
C ALA A 356 -19.05 3.09 -3.11
N THR A 357 -17.75 2.94 -2.99
CA THR A 357 -16.90 3.82 -2.17
C THR A 357 -16.92 5.24 -2.73
N ASP A 358 -17.17 6.21 -1.84
CA ASP A 358 -17.14 7.64 -2.11
C ASP A 358 -16.81 8.31 -0.77
N MET A 359 -15.50 8.52 -0.51
CA MET A 359 -15.05 8.98 0.79
C MET A 359 -13.71 9.71 0.76
N ASP A 360 -13.53 10.64 1.70
CA ASP A 360 -12.27 11.32 1.92
C ASP A 360 -11.33 10.45 2.76
N CYS A 361 -10.13 10.23 2.24
CA CYS A 361 -9.06 9.45 2.84
C CYS A 361 -7.82 10.31 3.08
N VAL A 362 -6.84 9.79 3.80
CA VAL A 362 -5.57 10.49 4.06
C VAL A 362 -4.86 10.83 2.75
N THR A 363 -4.83 9.91 1.79
CA THR A 363 -4.17 10.12 0.49
C THR A 363 -5.08 10.78 -0.57
N GLY A 364 -6.23 11.33 -0.17
CA GLY A 364 -7.18 12.04 -1.01
C GLY A 364 -8.54 11.38 -1.09
N HIS A 365 -9.44 11.99 -1.85
CA HIS A 365 -10.77 11.45 -2.08
C HIS A 365 -10.71 10.17 -2.90
N VAL A 366 -11.50 9.15 -2.51
CA VAL A 366 -11.51 7.84 -3.17
C VAL A 366 -12.91 7.50 -3.66
N THR A 367 -13.00 7.32 -4.98
CA THR A 367 -14.04 6.62 -5.70
C THR A 367 -13.38 5.61 -6.62
N PHE A 368 -14.01 4.46 -6.86
CA PHE A 368 -13.45 3.47 -7.77
C PHE A 368 -14.04 3.59 -9.18
N ASN A 369 -13.19 3.48 -10.18
CA ASN A 369 -13.60 3.37 -11.58
C ASN A 369 -14.07 1.93 -11.91
N GLU A 370 -14.41 1.69 -13.19
CA GLU A 370 -14.89 0.38 -13.68
C GLU A 370 -13.86 -0.76 -13.54
N TYR A 371 -12.59 -0.45 -13.24
CA TYR A 371 -11.51 -1.40 -13.02
C TYR A 371 -11.12 -1.53 -11.55
N ASN A 372 -11.94 -1.06 -10.62
CA ASN A 372 -11.67 -1.05 -9.18
C ASN A 372 -10.39 -0.27 -8.79
N ASN A 373 -10.01 0.71 -9.59
CA ASN A 373 -8.89 1.61 -9.34
C ASN A 373 -9.40 2.99 -8.90
N PRO A 374 -8.79 3.63 -7.89
CA PRO A 374 -9.12 5.00 -7.53
C PRO A 374 -8.48 5.98 -8.52
N GLU A 375 -9.11 7.14 -8.71
CA GLU A 375 -8.46 8.28 -9.34
C GLU A 375 -7.59 8.98 -8.30
N LYS A 376 -6.30 9.14 -8.60
CA LYS A 376 -5.32 9.74 -7.68
C LYS A 376 -4.54 10.86 -8.38
N THR A 377 -4.06 11.80 -7.59
CA THR A 377 -3.02 12.75 -7.99
C THR A 377 -1.65 12.21 -7.60
N ALA A 378 -0.61 12.63 -8.31
CA ALA A 378 0.76 12.32 -7.95
C ALA A 378 1.39 13.48 -7.18
N ALA A 379 2.03 13.17 -6.07
CA ALA A 379 3.03 14.01 -5.44
C ALA A 379 4.39 13.69 -6.05
N ILE A 380 5.15 14.68 -6.43
CA ILE A 380 6.57 14.51 -6.79
C ILE A 380 7.42 14.82 -5.57
N ILE A 381 8.30 13.91 -5.25
CA ILE A 381 9.26 14.05 -4.17
C ILE A 381 10.65 14.28 -4.74
N ASN A 382 11.36 15.25 -4.20
CA ASN A 382 12.77 15.54 -4.51
C ASN A 382 13.65 15.13 -3.34
N ILE A 383 14.72 14.39 -3.61
CA ILE A 383 15.73 14.09 -2.60
C ILE A 383 16.76 15.22 -2.63
N THR A 384 16.82 16.02 -1.57
CA THR A 384 17.75 17.15 -1.48
C THR A 384 18.19 17.41 -0.04
N GLY A 385 19.47 17.66 0.14
CA GLY A 385 20.08 17.83 1.46
C GLY A 385 19.98 16.57 2.33
N GLY A 386 19.96 15.39 1.71
CA GLY A 386 19.83 14.10 2.37
C GLY A 386 18.41 13.78 2.90
N ALA A 387 17.39 14.50 2.44
CA ALA A 387 16.01 14.30 2.84
C ALA A 387 15.06 14.26 1.63
N ALA A 388 14.00 13.47 1.75
CA ALA A 388 12.88 13.48 0.81
C ALA A 388 12.00 14.71 1.10
N LYS A 389 11.77 15.55 0.09
CA LYS A 389 10.97 16.78 0.21
C LYS A 389 9.91 16.85 -0.85
N TYR A 390 8.76 17.32 -0.47
CA TYR A 390 7.67 17.57 -1.40
C TYR A 390 8.05 18.66 -2.40
N TRP A 391 8.04 18.31 -3.68
CA TRP A 391 8.27 19.28 -4.76
C TRP A 391 6.97 19.92 -5.23
N GLY A 392 5.90 19.15 -5.33
CA GLY A 392 4.59 19.60 -5.76
C GLY A 392 3.71 18.45 -6.25
N ASN A 393 2.44 18.75 -6.52
CA ASN A 393 1.56 17.82 -7.25
C ASN A 393 1.74 18.01 -8.76
N TYR A 394 1.65 16.89 -9.50
CA TYR A 394 1.88 16.88 -10.93
C TYR A 394 0.90 15.97 -11.70
#